data_01825c29a9b0fbbc9c53eb05009a6323
#
_entry.id   01825c29a9b0fbbc9c53eb05009a6323
#
_cell.length_a   1.000
_cell.length_b   1.000
_cell.length_c   1.000
_cell.angle_alpha   90.00
_cell.angle_beta   90.00
_cell.angle_gamma   90.00
#
_symmetry.space_group_name_H-M   'P 1'
#
loop_
_entity.id
_entity.type
_entity.pdbx_description
1 polymer ?
#
loop_
_entity_poly.entity_id
_entity_poly.type
_entity_poly.pdbx_seq_one_letter_code
_entity_poly.pdbx_strand_id
1 'polypeptide(L)'
;CLLGQVLFLWAQNQYYVAPNGNDNHDGSFQKPFQTIERAQLEARKAQGETTIYLRKGIYRLERPLIFTPEDSGKEKPLSIRAFRNEQVTLSGGKVLHPVWKPYKKGILTAVLQDDIRHPDMLLSNGNIRHMARYPNFDSTAVRFNGTSADATAPRRVKSWKHPEGGYLHAMHISDWGDFHYRITGKDKAGKLMLEGGWQNNRQSGLHAKNRMVENIFEELDAPGEWFYQAESSTLYYYPMPDEDAKTAVFETPILKHLIEFRGSEQQPVTHITIQGIELTQTLRTFMDKYEPLLRSDWMVYRGGAVVFEGTEDCSLKDCYLHNLGGNAVFFSCYNRRS
;
A
#
# COMPACT_ATOMS: atom_id res chain seq x y z
N CYS A 1 34.94 21.21 -48.46
CA CYS A 1 34.54 21.41 -47.05
C CYS A 1 33.85 20.14 -46.54
N LEU A 2 34.60 19.29 -45.84
CA LEU A 2 34.03 18.17 -45.08
C LEU A 2 33.55 18.70 -43.75
N LEU A 3 32.25 18.84 -43.57
CA LEU A 3 31.62 19.09 -42.29
C LEU A 3 31.64 17.78 -41.48
N GLY A 4 32.62 17.69 -40.56
CA GLY A 4 32.63 16.61 -39.56
C GLY A 4 31.42 16.77 -38.63
N GLN A 5 30.47 15.88 -38.73
CA GLN A 5 29.47 15.68 -37.68
C GLN A 5 30.17 15.13 -36.46
N VAL A 6 30.36 15.97 -35.43
CA VAL A 6 30.76 15.52 -34.10
C VAL A 6 29.53 14.82 -33.49
N LEU A 7 29.53 13.49 -33.58
CA LEU A 7 28.61 12.67 -32.78
C LEU A 7 29.02 12.81 -31.30
N PHE A 8 28.31 13.63 -30.56
CA PHE A 8 28.38 13.60 -29.09
C PHE A 8 27.78 12.25 -28.63
N LEU A 9 28.63 11.27 -28.44
CA LEU A 9 28.29 10.10 -27.62
C LEU A 9 28.14 10.59 -26.20
N TRP A 10 26.89 10.82 -25.78
CA TRP A 10 26.58 11.07 -24.39
C TRP A 10 27.01 9.83 -23.58
N ALA A 11 27.83 10.02 -22.58
CA ALA A 11 28.21 8.93 -21.68
C ALA A 11 26.94 8.46 -20.96
N GLN A 12 26.56 7.21 -21.16
CA GLN A 12 25.47 6.60 -20.47
C GLN A 12 25.92 6.26 -19.05
N ASN A 13 25.40 6.98 -18.04
CA ASN A 13 25.70 6.73 -16.64
C ASN A 13 24.89 5.53 -16.15
N GLN A 14 25.56 4.58 -15.50
CA GLN A 14 24.91 3.37 -14.97
C GLN A 14 25.28 3.19 -13.49
N TYR A 15 24.28 3.11 -12.65
CA TYR A 15 24.44 2.80 -11.24
C TYR A 15 23.68 1.53 -10.90
N TYR A 16 24.22 0.76 -9.98
CA TYR A 16 23.61 -0.49 -9.50
C TYR A 16 23.28 -0.37 -8.03
N VAL A 17 22.08 -0.87 -7.69
CA VAL A 17 21.59 -0.93 -6.31
C VAL A 17 21.26 -2.38 -6.00
N ALA A 18 21.60 -2.84 -4.80
CA ALA A 18 21.28 -4.18 -4.32
C ALA A 18 20.93 -4.15 -2.83
N PRO A 19 19.97 -4.97 -2.35
CA PRO A 19 19.61 -4.98 -0.92
C PRO A 19 20.79 -5.27 0.03
N ASN A 20 21.78 -6.00 -0.45
CA ASN A 20 23.03 -6.30 0.24
C ASN A 20 24.21 -5.39 -0.17
N GLY A 21 23.94 -4.27 -0.83
CA GLY A 21 24.92 -3.27 -1.22
C GLY A 21 25.40 -2.43 -0.04
N ASN A 22 26.11 -1.34 -0.35
CA ASN A 22 26.58 -0.38 0.65
C ASN A 22 26.63 1.02 0.03
N ASP A 23 26.04 2.00 0.68
CA ASP A 23 25.96 3.37 0.17
C ASP A 23 27.29 4.14 0.17
N ASN A 24 28.34 3.58 0.77
CA ASN A 24 29.71 4.06 0.66
C ASN A 24 30.45 3.51 -0.58
N HIS A 25 29.85 2.61 -1.34
CA HIS A 25 30.38 2.10 -2.60
C HIS A 25 30.26 3.14 -3.72
N ASP A 26 30.81 2.80 -4.90
CA ASP A 26 30.79 3.65 -6.09
C ASP A 26 29.58 3.46 -7.01
N GLY A 27 28.68 2.52 -6.67
CA GLY A 27 27.50 2.20 -7.45
C GLY A 27 27.78 1.37 -8.72
N SER A 28 28.99 0.84 -8.88
CA SER A 28 29.28 -0.09 -9.97
C SER A 28 28.60 -1.45 -9.80
N PHE A 29 28.59 -2.27 -10.86
CA PHE A 29 28.03 -3.62 -10.80
C PHE A 29 28.66 -4.49 -9.68
N GLN A 30 29.96 -4.36 -9.44
CA GLN A 30 30.69 -5.10 -8.41
C GLN A 30 30.56 -4.50 -7.02
N LYS A 31 30.28 -3.20 -6.93
CA LYS A 31 30.15 -2.45 -5.68
C LYS A 31 28.87 -1.62 -5.68
N PRO A 32 27.69 -2.27 -5.67
CA PRO A 32 26.41 -1.59 -5.75
C PRO A 32 26.13 -0.75 -4.49
N PHE A 33 25.33 0.29 -4.65
CA PHE A 33 24.70 0.99 -3.54
C PHE A 33 23.70 0.07 -2.82
N GLN A 34 23.34 0.42 -1.60
CA GLN A 34 22.31 -0.27 -0.86
C GLN A 34 20.94 0.35 -1.12
N THR A 35 20.85 1.67 -1.21
CA THR A 35 19.59 2.40 -1.32
C THR A 35 19.40 3.03 -2.70
N ILE A 36 18.16 3.12 -3.13
CA ILE A 36 17.77 3.78 -4.38
C ILE A 36 18.03 5.27 -4.26
N GLU A 37 17.77 5.85 -3.10
CA GLU A 37 18.02 7.27 -2.81
C GLU A 37 19.50 7.65 -2.99
N ARG A 38 20.40 6.75 -2.59
CA ARG A 38 21.83 6.99 -2.80
C ARG A 38 22.18 7.05 -4.29
N ALA A 39 21.63 6.14 -5.09
CA ALA A 39 21.81 6.15 -6.55
C ALA A 39 21.15 7.38 -7.19
N GLN A 40 19.98 7.81 -6.71
CA GLN A 40 19.29 9.02 -7.15
C GLN A 40 20.16 10.27 -6.93
N LEU A 41 20.83 10.39 -5.78
CA LEU A 41 21.75 11.49 -5.50
C LEU A 41 22.94 11.53 -6.48
N GLU A 42 23.46 10.39 -6.91
CA GLU A 42 24.50 10.35 -7.93
C GLU A 42 23.96 10.69 -9.33
N ALA A 43 22.74 10.20 -9.65
CA ALA A 43 22.07 10.53 -10.91
C ALA A 43 21.86 12.04 -11.09
N ARG A 44 21.54 12.76 -10.00
CA ARG A 44 21.40 14.25 -10.04
C ARG A 44 22.68 14.95 -10.48
N LYS A 45 23.85 14.41 -10.13
CA LYS A 45 25.18 14.98 -10.49
C LYS A 45 25.63 14.60 -11.89
N ALA A 46 25.08 13.54 -12.44
CA ALA A 46 25.47 12.99 -13.71
C ALA A 46 25.10 13.92 -14.88
N GLN A 47 25.87 13.86 -15.96
CA GLN A 47 25.57 14.52 -17.22
C GLN A 47 25.02 13.48 -18.21
N GLY A 48 23.93 13.82 -18.92
CA GLY A 48 23.33 12.94 -19.91
C GLY A 48 22.44 11.85 -19.31
N GLU A 49 22.09 10.87 -20.12
CA GLU A 49 21.19 9.79 -19.74
C GLU A 49 21.75 8.95 -18.59
N THR A 50 20.92 8.65 -17.61
CA THR A 50 21.30 7.85 -16.44
C THR A 50 20.34 6.67 -16.28
N THR A 51 20.90 5.48 -16.04
CA THR A 51 20.12 4.29 -15.69
C THR A 51 20.55 3.77 -14.31
N ILE A 52 19.57 3.65 -13.41
CA ILE A 52 19.74 2.97 -12.11
C ILE A 52 19.19 1.56 -12.26
N TYR A 53 20.05 0.57 -12.17
CA TYR A 53 19.69 -0.84 -12.20
C TYR A 53 19.50 -1.38 -10.80
N LEU A 54 18.30 -1.91 -10.54
CA LEU A 54 18.02 -2.61 -9.30
C LEU A 54 18.30 -4.10 -9.47
N ARG A 55 19.08 -4.66 -8.57
CA ARG A 55 19.41 -6.09 -8.54
C ARG A 55 18.30 -6.85 -7.81
N LYS A 56 18.24 -8.15 -8.04
CA LYS A 56 17.26 -9.05 -7.43
C LYS A 56 17.12 -8.84 -5.92
N GLY A 57 15.88 -8.71 -5.45
CA GLY A 57 15.54 -8.70 -4.03
C GLY A 57 14.38 -7.78 -3.68
N ILE A 58 14.09 -7.72 -2.38
CA ILE A 58 13.03 -6.89 -1.82
C ILE A 58 13.65 -5.65 -1.20
N TYR A 59 13.27 -4.51 -1.71
CA TYR A 59 13.63 -3.17 -1.22
C TYR A 59 12.48 -2.67 -0.34
N ARG A 60 12.65 -2.76 0.98
CA ARG A 60 11.66 -2.26 1.94
C ARG A 60 11.90 -0.79 2.18
N LEU A 61 10.91 0.00 1.81
CA LEU A 61 10.97 1.46 1.91
C LEU A 61 10.49 1.89 3.30
N GLU A 62 11.26 2.75 3.95
CA GLU A 62 10.84 3.42 5.21
C GLU A 62 10.10 4.73 4.93
N ARG A 63 10.22 5.24 3.71
CA ARG A 63 9.56 6.45 3.20
C ARG A 63 9.39 6.32 1.68
N PRO A 64 8.45 7.06 1.07
CA PRO A 64 8.31 7.07 -0.37
C PRO A 64 9.59 7.51 -1.10
N LEU A 65 9.85 6.93 -2.25
CA LEU A 65 10.82 7.48 -3.20
C LEU A 65 10.23 8.73 -3.84
N ILE A 66 10.88 9.88 -3.65
CA ILE A 66 10.39 11.16 -4.14
C ILE A 66 11.25 11.62 -5.31
N PHE A 67 10.60 11.92 -6.43
CA PHE A 67 11.20 12.54 -7.60
C PHE A 67 10.75 13.98 -7.74
N THR A 68 11.71 14.87 -7.99
CA THR A 68 11.51 16.31 -8.16
C THR A 68 12.09 16.75 -9.50
N PRO A 69 11.86 18.01 -9.96
CA PRO A 69 12.46 18.51 -11.20
C PRO A 69 13.99 18.43 -11.27
N GLU A 70 14.65 18.27 -10.13
CA GLU A 70 16.12 18.13 -10.07
C GLU A 70 16.62 16.75 -10.53
N ASP A 71 15.75 15.74 -10.53
CA ASP A 71 16.15 14.34 -10.75
C ASP A 71 16.40 14.01 -12.21
N SER A 72 15.78 14.73 -13.13
CA SER A 72 15.91 14.46 -14.55
C SER A 72 15.49 15.63 -15.43
N GLY A 73 15.58 15.47 -16.73
CA GLY A 73 15.17 16.43 -17.74
C GLY A 73 15.41 15.88 -19.15
N LYS A 74 15.04 16.66 -20.17
CA LYS A 74 15.20 16.26 -21.57
C LYS A 74 16.65 15.86 -21.93
N GLU A 75 17.61 16.61 -21.42
CA GLU A 75 19.04 16.38 -21.70
C GLU A 75 19.68 15.34 -20.76
N LYS A 76 18.98 14.97 -19.68
CA LYS A 76 19.43 13.97 -18.70
C LYS A 76 18.28 13.07 -18.24
N PRO A 77 17.68 12.26 -19.13
CA PRO A 77 16.61 11.36 -18.74
C PRO A 77 17.07 10.32 -17.73
N LEU A 78 16.18 9.93 -16.83
CA LEU A 78 16.45 8.95 -15.77
C LEU A 78 15.60 7.70 -15.97
N SER A 79 16.24 6.53 -15.99
CA SER A 79 15.57 5.24 -15.94
C SER A 79 15.91 4.50 -14.65
N ILE A 80 14.91 3.99 -13.95
CA ILE A 80 15.06 3.09 -12.81
C ILE A 80 14.41 1.76 -13.19
N ARG A 81 15.18 0.69 -13.22
CA ARG A 81 14.68 -0.56 -13.77
C ARG A 81 15.35 -1.79 -13.18
N ALA A 82 14.63 -2.89 -13.20
CA ALA A 82 15.21 -4.18 -12.86
C ALA A 82 16.37 -4.52 -13.81
N PHE A 83 17.45 -5.06 -13.27
CA PHE A 83 18.59 -5.49 -14.07
C PHE A 83 18.23 -6.76 -14.84
N ARG A 84 18.18 -6.67 -16.17
CA ARG A 84 17.79 -7.75 -17.07
C ARG A 84 16.40 -8.30 -16.67
N ASN A 85 16.32 -9.59 -16.29
CA ASN A 85 15.09 -10.28 -15.89
C ASN A 85 15.12 -10.60 -14.38
N GLU A 86 15.90 -9.88 -13.58
CA GLU A 86 15.94 -10.08 -12.14
C GLU A 86 14.61 -9.64 -11.50
N GLN A 87 14.10 -10.42 -10.55
CA GLN A 87 12.92 -10.07 -9.79
C GLN A 87 13.25 -9.00 -8.75
N VAL A 88 12.62 -7.85 -8.87
CA VAL A 88 12.81 -6.68 -8.02
C VAL A 88 11.46 -6.26 -7.45
N THR A 89 11.38 -6.20 -6.13
CA THR A 89 10.17 -5.79 -5.42
C THR A 89 10.46 -4.54 -4.59
N LEU A 90 9.70 -3.46 -4.79
CA LEU A 90 9.61 -2.33 -3.87
C LEU A 90 8.41 -2.54 -2.95
N SER A 91 8.66 -2.63 -1.65
CA SER A 91 7.65 -2.90 -0.65
C SER A 91 7.55 -1.77 0.36
N GLY A 92 6.32 -1.33 0.65
CA GLY A 92 6.01 -0.46 1.79
C GLY A 92 5.76 -1.23 3.08
N GLY A 93 6.05 -2.54 3.08
CA GLY A 93 5.86 -3.42 4.22
C GLY A 93 7.06 -3.46 5.16
N LYS A 94 6.77 -3.60 6.44
CA LYS A 94 7.71 -3.86 7.52
C LYS A 94 7.54 -5.29 8.00
N VAL A 95 8.65 -6.00 8.19
CA VAL A 95 8.65 -7.36 8.76
C VAL A 95 8.33 -7.27 10.25
N LEU A 96 7.43 -8.13 10.69
CA LEU A 96 7.08 -8.31 12.11
C LEU A 96 7.82 -9.52 12.69
N HIS A 97 8.11 -9.45 13.98
CA HIS A 97 8.81 -10.51 14.69
C HIS A 97 7.96 -11.05 15.87
N PRO A 98 6.77 -11.64 15.60
CA PRO A 98 5.90 -12.11 16.65
C PRO A 98 6.49 -13.34 17.37
N VAL A 99 6.54 -13.28 18.68
CA VAL A 99 6.85 -14.45 19.52
C VAL A 99 5.52 -15.11 19.91
N TRP A 100 5.10 -16.04 19.09
CA TRP A 100 3.79 -16.68 19.22
C TRP A 100 3.65 -17.55 20.47
N LYS A 101 2.52 -17.40 21.14
CA LYS A 101 2.06 -18.24 22.24
C LYS A 101 0.65 -18.78 21.92
N PRO A 102 0.34 -20.02 22.32
CA PRO A 102 -1.03 -20.50 22.23
C PRO A 102 -1.99 -19.63 23.04
N TYR A 103 -3.16 -19.35 22.48
CA TYR A 103 -4.25 -18.66 23.17
C TYR A 103 -5.41 -19.62 23.44
N LYS A 104 -6.36 -19.74 22.53
CA LYS A 104 -7.48 -20.67 22.64
C LYS A 104 -7.97 -21.08 21.25
N LYS A 105 -8.55 -22.29 21.15
CA LYS A 105 -9.16 -22.78 19.89
C LYS A 105 -8.26 -22.66 18.66
N GLY A 106 -6.96 -22.93 18.80
CA GLY A 106 -6.00 -22.83 17.70
C GLY A 106 -5.48 -21.41 17.40
N ILE A 107 -6.04 -20.38 18.03
CA ILE A 107 -5.56 -19.00 17.90
C ILE A 107 -4.23 -18.86 18.63
N LEU A 108 -3.31 -18.13 18.02
CA LEU A 108 -2.03 -17.71 18.58
C LEU A 108 -2.09 -16.24 19.00
N THR A 109 -1.23 -15.85 19.93
CA THR A 109 -1.10 -14.46 20.37
C THR A 109 0.36 -14.09 20.52
N ALA A 110 0.70 -12.84 20.20
CA ALA A 110 2.02 -12.27 20.40
C ALA A 110 1.92 -10.78 20.74
N VAL A 111 2.70 -10.32 21.69
CA VAL A 111 2.90 -8.89 21.94
C VAL A 111 3.97 -8.40 20.95
N LEU A 112 3.63 -7.48 20.07
CA LEU A 112 4.57 -6.91 19.12
C LEU A 112 5.46 -5.90 19.83
N GLN A 113 6.77 -6.06 19.67
CA GLN A 113 7.78 -5.10 20.11
C GLN A 113 8.13 -4.10 19.02
N ASP A 114 7.63 -4.34 17.79
CA ASP A 114 7.81 -3.47 16.65
C ASP A 114 7.05 -2.15 16.86
N ASP A 115 7.63 -1.02 16.45
CA ASP A 115 6.95 0.27 16.47
C ASP A 115 5.90 0.33 15.36
N ILE A 116 4.77 -0.30 15.63
CA ILE A 116 3.60 -0.34 14.73
C ILE A 116 2.37 0.02 15.55
N ARG A 117 1.82 1.17 15.27
CA ARG A 117 0.70 1.69 16.07
C ARG A 117 -0.64 1.08 15.70
N HIS A 118 -0.91 0.90 14.42
CA HIS A 118 -2.20 0.44 13.91
C HIS A 118 -2.01 -0.35 12.61
N PRO A 119 -1.63 -1.64 12.68
CA PRO A 119 -1.62 -2.46 11.48
C PRO A 119 -3.03 -2.55 10.91
N ASP A 120 -3.19 -2.22 9.64
CA ASP A 120 -4.48 -2.27 8.94
C ASP A 120 -4.53 -3.36 7.86
N MET A 121 -3.41 -4.01 7.63
CA MET A 121 -3.23 -5.17 6.77
C MET A 121 -2.16 -6.07 7.36
N LEU A 122 -2.37 -7.37 7.32
CA LEU A 122 -1.37 -8.37 7.71
C LEU A 122 -1.12 -9.30 6.52
N LEU A 123 0.15 -9.54 6.25
CA LEU A 123 0.56 -10.58 5.29
C LEU A 123 1.31 -11.68 6.04
N SER A 124 1.12 -12.90 5.59
CA SER A 124 1.92 -14.04 6.01
C SER A 124 2.47 -14.74 4.76
N ASN A 125 3.79 -14.84 4.66
CA ASN A 125 4.48 -15.36 3.47
C ASN A 125 4.00 -14.68 2.17
N GLY A 126 3.83 -13.35 2.20
CA GLY A 126 3.38 -12.53 1.06
C GLY A 126 1.88 -12.62 0.74
N ASN A 127 1.11 -13.43 1.46
CA ASN A 127 -0.33 -13.58 1.27
C ASN A 127 -1.11 -12.73 2.27
N ILE A 128 -2.08 -11.95 1.78
CA ILE A 128 -2.95 -11.15 2.65
C ILE A 128 -3.75 -12.07 3.57
N ARG A 129 -3.79 -11.72 4.85
CA ARG A 129 -4.64 -12.30 5.89
C ARG A 129 -5.76 -11.32 6.23
N HIS A 130 -6.94 -11.85 6.52
CA HIS A 130 -8.13 -11.03 6.75
C HIS A 130 -8.21 -10.61 8.23
N MET A 131 -8.63 -9.38 8.50
CA MET A 131 -9.06 -9.02 9.86
C MET A 131 -10.20 -9.94 10.28
N ALA A 132 -10.26 -10.28 11.57
CA ALA A 132 -11.39 -11.00 12.17
C ALA A 132 -12.70 -10.36 11.74
N ARG A 133 -13.57 -11.08 11.02
CA ARG A 133 -14.67 -10.50 10.28
C ARG A 133 -15.95 -11.32 10.32
N TYR A 134 -17.07 -10.65 10.09
CA TYR A 134 -18.34 -11.33 9.85
C TYR A 134 -19.10 -10.70 8.66
N PRO A 135 -19.60 -11.53 7.73
CA PRO A 135 -19.34 -12.97 7.63
C PRO A 135 -17.88 -13.26 7.26
N ASN A 136 -17.45 -14.51 7.48
CA ASN A 136 -16.11 -14.96 7.14
C ASN A 136 -15.85 -14.78 5.64
N PHE A 137 -14.57 -14.69 5.29
CA PHE A 137 -14.13 -14.47 3.92
C PHE A 137 -14.61 -15.61 2.99
N ASP A 138 -15.24 -15.22 1.90
CA ASP A 138 -15.67 -16.10 0.82
C ASP A 138 -15.18 -15.52 -0.52
N SER A 139 -14.17 -16.15 -1.12
CA SER A 139 -13.59 -15.72 -2.40
C SER A 139 -14.58 -15.74 -3.57
N THR A 140 -15.71 -16.45 -3.44
CA THR A 140 -16.75 -16.55 -4.48
C THR A 140 -17.81 -15.45 -4.37
N ALA A 141 -17.88 -14.77 -3.22
CA ALA A 141 -18.85 -13.72 -2.99
C ALA A 141 -18.42 -12.40 -3.67
N VAL A 142 -19.32 -11.83 -4.46
CA VAL A 142 -19.02 -10.64 -5.30
C VAL A 142 -18.78 -9.37 -4.47
N ARG A 143 -19.54 -9.18 -3.35
CA ARG A 143 -19.43 -7.96 -2.55
C ARG A 143 -18.65 -8.24 -1.27
N PHE A 144 -17.60 -7.46 -1.04
CA PHE A 144 -16.73 -7.53 0.15
C PHE A 144 -16.24 -8.95 0.49
N ASN A 145 -16.25 -9.89 -0.48
CA ASN A 145 -15.95 -11.30 -0.23
C ASN A 145 -16.79 -11.88 0.93
N GLY A 146 -18.07 -11.56 0.94
CA GLY A 146 -19.05 -12.00 1.94
C GLY A 146 -19.77 -10.85 2.62
N THR A 147 -21.10 -10.90 2.60
CA THR A 147 -21.98 -9.93 3.26
C THR A 147 -23.14 -10.65 3.96
N SER A 148 -23.69 -10.03 5.01
CA SER A 148 -24.86 -10.55 5.71
C SER A 148 -25.75 -9.44 6.24
N ALA A 149 -27.07 -9.66 6.17
CA ALA A 149 -28.07 -8.75 6.73
C ALA A 149 -27.94 -8.60 8.25
N ASP A 150 -27.47 -9.63 8.95
CA ASP A 150 -27.31 -9.63 10.39
C ASP A 150 -25.92 -9.21 10.88
N ALA A 151 -25.05 -8.70 9.98
CA ALA A 151 -23.71 -8.25 10.36
C ALA A 151 -23.71 -7.20 11.50
N THR A 152 -24.78 -6.41 11.61
CA THR A 152 -24.97 -5.43 12.69
C THR A 152 -26.26 -5.69 13.50
N ALA A 153 -26.75 -6.93 13.51
CA ALA A 153 -27.94 -7.25 14.30
C ALA A 153 -27.69 -7.02 15.80
N PRO A 154 -28.70 -6.53 16.56
CA PRO A 154 -28.53 -6.22 17.98
C PRO A 154 -27.97 -7.39 18.81
N ARG A 155 -28.38 -8.63 18.50
CA ARG A 155 -27.86 -9.83 19.16
C ARG A 155 -26.35 -9.98 18.97
N ARG A 156 -25.85 -9.74 17.74
CA ARG A 156 -24.43 -9.83 17.42
C ARG A 156 -23.66 -8.71 18.09
N VAL A 157 -24.10 -7.46 17.91
CA VAL A 157 -23.46 -6.28 18.51
C VAL A 157 -23.39 -6.38 20.05
N LYS A 158 -24.40 -6.99 20.68
CA LYS A 158 -24.40 -7.23 22.12
C LYS A 158 -23.29 -8.16 22.58
N SER A 159 -22.86 -9.12 21.75
CA SER A 159 -21.80 -10.06 22.09
C SER A 159 -20.39 -9.43 22.03
N TRP A 160 -20.20 -8.36 21.29
CA TRP A 160 -18.93 -7.68 21.20
C TRP A 160 -18.67 -6.86 22.45
N LYS A 161 -17.56 -7.10 23.12
CA LYS A 161 -17.20 -6.41 24.38
C LYS A 161 -16.63 -5.02 24.08
N HIS A 162 -15.64 -4.98 23.17
CA HIS A 162 -14.88 -3.78 22.78
C HIS A 162 -14.82 -3.68 21.27
N PRO A 163 -15.92 -3.24 20.60
CA PRO A 163 -15.96 -3.13 19.14
C PRO A 163 -15.25 -1.87 18.61
N GLU A 164 -14.73 -1.01 19.49
CA GLU A 164 -14.01 0.21 19.14
C GLU A 164 -12.78 -0.13 18.26
N GLY A 165 -12.62 0.60 17.17
CA GLY A 165 -11.56 0.33 16.19
C GLY A 165 -11.91 -0.73 15.15
N GLY A 166 -13.08 -1.39 15.27
CA GLY A 166 -13.64 -2.21 14.20
C GLY A 166 -14.18 -1.36 13.05
N TYR A 167 -14.51 -2.01 11.94
CA TYR A 167 -15.05 -1.35 10.76
C TYR A 167 -16.37 -1.97 10.33
N LEU A 168 -17.26 -1.12 9.83
CA LEU A 168 -18.47 -1.51 9.11
C LEU A 168 -18.31 -1.10 7.65
N HIS A 169 -18.41 -2.06 6.76
CA HIS A 169 -18.48 -1.85 5.32
C HIS A 169 -19.89 -2.18 4.84
N ALA A 170 -20.48 -1.32 4.04
CA ALA A 170 -21.81 -1.53 3.51
C ALA A 170 -21.94 -0.94 2.12
N MET A 171 -22.68 -1.61 1.25
CA MET A 171 -23.09 -0.99 0.00
C MET A 171 -24.06 0.16 0.27
N HIS A 172 -24.10 1.12 -0.64
CA HIS A 172 -25.18 2.10 -0.76
C HIS A 172 -26.54 1.40 -0.90
N ILE A 173 -27.61 2.00 -0.44
CA ILE A 173 -28.97 1.40 -0.46
C ILE A 173 -29.39 0.90 -1.85
N SER A 174 -28.88 1.51 -2.92
CA SER A 174 -29.14 1.15 -4.32
C SER A 174 -27.96 0.43 -4.99
N ASP A 175 -27.00 -0.06 -4.21
CA ASP A 175 -25.81 -0.78 -4.69
C ASP A 175 -24.89 -0.02 -5.67
N TRP A 176 -24.93 1.31 -5.71
CA TRP A 176 -24.10 2.10 -6.63
C TRP A 176 -22.64 2.17 -6.21
N GLY A 177 -22.35 2.01 -4.93
CA GLY A 177 -21.03 2.10 -4.35
C GLY A 177 -21.08 1.68 -2.90
N ASP A 178 -20.02 1.97 -2.19
CA ASP A 178 -19.85 1.54 -0.81
C ASP A 178 -19.67 2.70 0.16
N PHE A 179 -19.83 2.36 1.43
CA PHE A 179 -19.52 3.20 2.57
C PHE A 179 -18.67 2.42 3.55
N HIS A 180 -17.71 3.09 4.14
CA HIS A 180 -16.86 2.55 5.18
C HIS A 180 -16.96 3.41 6.44
N TYR A 181 -17.10 2.75 7.57
CA TYR A 181 -17.22 3.39 8.87
C TYR A 181 -16.29 2.74 9.87
N ARG A 182 -15.64 3.55 10.69
CA ARG A 182 -15.02 3.10 11.92
C ARG A 182 -16.10 2.99 13.01
N ILE A 183 -16.06 1.92 13.75
CA ILE A 183 -16.87 1.75 14.95
C ILE A 183 -16.17 2.47 16.10
N THR A 184 -16.83 3.48 16.66
CA THR A 184 -16.29 4.30 17.76
C THR A 184 -16.85 3.88 19.12
N GLY A 185 -17.76 2.92 19.14
CA GLY A 185 -18.35 2.37 20.35
C GLY A 185 -19.78 1.92 20.20
N LYS A 186 -20.46 1.81 21.34
CA LYS A 186 -21.90 1.55 21.44
C LYS A 186 -22.55 2.64 22.28
N ASP A 187 -23.75 3.06 21.89
CA ASP A 187 -24.57 3.95 22.70
C ASP A 187 -25.21 3.21 23.88
N LYS A 188 -25.98 3.93 24.72
CA LYS A 188 -26.67 3.36 25.88
C LYS A 188 -27.70 2.28 25.52
N ALA A 189 -28.21 2.27 24.29
CA ALA A 189 -29.12 1.26 23.76
C ALA A 189 -28.40 0.06 23.14
N GLY A 190 -27.04 0.09 23.07
CA GLY A 190 -26.23 -0.96 22.46
C GLY A 190 -26.14 -0.85 20.95
N LYS A 191 -26.55 0.27 20.34
CA LYS A 191 -26.40 0.54 18.91
C LYS A 191 -24.99 1.04 18.63
N LEU A 192 -24.41 0.62 17.50
CA LEU A 192 -23.08 1.07 17.07
C LEU A 192 -23.04 2.58 16.84
N MET A 193 -22.02 3.21 17.36
CA MET A 193 -21.62 4.57 17.01
C MET A 193 -20.58 4.49 15.89
N LEU A 194 -20.79 5.26 14.82
CA LEU A 194 -20.03 5.15 13.57
C LEU A 194 -19.47 6.50 13.16
N GLU A 195 -18.23 6.50 12.67
CA GLU A 195 -17.55 7.62 12.06
C GLU A 195 -17.09 7.24 10.65
N GLY A 196 -17.43 8.03 9.62
CA GLY A 196 -17.06 7.73 8.25
C GLY A 196 -18.15 8.00 7.24
N GLY A 197 -18.21 7.18 6.17
CA GLY A 197 -19.16 7.35 5.08
C GLY A 197 -18.71 8.43 4.08
N TRP A 198 -17.41 8.67 3.98
CA TRP A 198 -16.83 9.76 3.15
C TRP A 198 -16.64 9.40 1.68
N GLN A 199 -17.08 8.24 1.25
CA GLN A 199 -16.90 7.75 -0.13
C GLN A 199 -17.94 8.34 -1.11
N ASN A 200 -19.02 8.91 -0.56
CA ASN A 200 -20.08 9.51 -1.34
C ASN A 200 -20.55 10.81 -0.65
N ASN A 201 -20.81 11.86 -1.42
CA ASN A 201 -21.27 13.15 -0.91
C ASN A 201 -22.82 13.25 -0.79
N ARG A 202 -23.56 12.25 -1.28
CA ARG A 202 -25.01 12.13 -1.04
C ARG A 202 -25.29 11.34 0.21
N GLN A 203 -26.05 11.92 1.11
CA GLN A 203 -26.58 11.18 2.24
C GLN A 203 -27.55 10.11 1.75
N SER A 204 -27.28 8.88 2.11
CA SER A 204 -28.05 7.72 1.71
C SER A 204 -28.01 6.66 2.80
N GLY A 205 -29.01 5.81 2.82
CA GLY A 205 -29.04 4.67 3.73
C GLY A 205 -28.05 3.58 3.33
N LEU A 206 -27.61 2.83 4.33
CA LEU A 206 -26.80 1.63 4.11
C LEU A 206 -27.69 0.50 3.60
N HIS A 207 -27.18 -0.28 2.65
CA HIS A 207 -27.89 -1.44 2.14
C HIS A 207 -28.22 -2.44 3.25
N ALA A 208 -29.46 -2.93 3.28
CA ALA A 208 -29.95 -3.75 4.39
C ALA A 208 -29.27 -5.12 4.49
N LYS A 209 -28.77 -5.67 3.37
CA LYS A 209 -28.17 -7.02 3.29
C LYS A 209 -26.69 -6.99 2.98
N ASN A 210 -26.25 -6.07 2.10
CA ASN A 210 -24.89 -6.03 1.59
C ASN A 210 -23.96 -5.25 2.54
N ARG A 211 -23.67 -5.84 3.69
CA ARG A 211 -22.80 -5.29 4.73
C ARG A 211 -21.96 -6.36 5.40
N MET A 212 -20.81 -5.97 5.91
CA MET A 212 -19.92 -6.80 6.71
C MET A 212 -19.24 -5.95 7.79
N VAL A 213 -18.71 -6.61 8.79
CA VAL A 213 -17.85 -5.99 9.81
C VAL A 213 -16.50 -6.67 9.84
N GLU A 214 -15.46 -5.94 10.21
CA GLU A 214 -14.13 -6.50 10.42
C GLU A 214 -13.39 -5.82 11.56
N ASN A 215 -12.25 -6.40 11.97
CA ASN A 215 -11.49 -6.02 13.15
C ASN A 215 -12.32 -6.07 14.42
N ILE A 216 -13.04 -7.17 14.61
CA ILE A 216 -13.84 -7.46 15.81
C ILE A 216 -13.30 -8.73 16.45
N PHE A 217 -12.84 -8.64 17.71
CA PHE A 217 -12.19 -9.77 18.38
C PHE A 217 -13.07 -11.01 18.49
N GLU A 218 -14.36 -10.83 18.77
CA GLU A 218 -15.32 -11.93 18.92
C GLU A 218 -15.63 -12.65 17.59
N GLU A 219 -15.31 -12.06 16.47
CA GLU A 219 -15.45 -12.66 15.13
C GLU A 219 -14.13 -13.30 14.64
N LEU A 220 -13.12 -13.47 15.50
CA LEU A 220 -11.89 -14.20 15.19
C LEU A 220 -12.15 -15.71 15.33
N ASP A 221 -12.69 -16.33 14.28
CA ASP A 221 -13.18 -17.71 14.33
C ASP A 221 -12.86 -18.57 13.09
N ALA A 222 -12.21 -18.00 12.07
CA ALA A 222 -11.80 -18.70 10.86
C ALA A 222 -10.28 -18.66 10.62
N PRO A 223 -9.71 -19.73 10.00
CA PRO A 223 -8.29 -19.73 9.63
C PRO A 223 -7.91 -18.57 8.71
N GLY A 224 -6.73 -17.99 8.94
CA GLY A 224 -6.23 -16.83 8.21
C GLY A 224 -6.73 -15.50 8.74
N GLU A 225 -7.57 -15.50 9.76
CA GLU A 225 -8.02 -14.26 10.40
C GLU A 225 -7.06 -13.79 11.50
N TRP A 226 -7.03 -12.46 11.68
CA TRP A 226 -6.23 -11.81 12.70
C TRP A 226 -6.97 -10.63 13.33
N PHE A 227 -6.56 -10.30 14.54
CA PHE A 227 -7.03 -9.12 15.28
C PHE A 227 -5.85 -8.48 16.01
N TYR A 228 -5.81 -7.15 16.01
CA TYR A 228 -4.80 -6.41 16.76
C TYR A 228 -5.44 -5.54 17.83
N GLN A 229 -5.04 -5.78 19.06
CA GLN A 229 -5.43 -4.97 20.21
C GLN A 229 -4.40 -3.87 20.44
N ALA A 230 -4.73 -2.64 20.08
CA ALA A 230 -3.80 -1.51 20.06
C ALA A 230 -3.30 -1.14 21.48
N GLU A 231 -4.18 -1.19 22.49
CA GLU A 231 -3.87 -0.81 23.86
C GLU A 231 -2.77 -1.67 24.49
N SER A 232 -2.65 -2.91 24.08
CA SER A 232 -1.67 -3.87 24.59
C SER A 232 -0.62 -4.28 23.57
N SER A 233 -0.65 -3.69 22.36
CA SER A 233 0.17 -4.08 21.20
C SER A 233 0.12 -5.58 20.92
N THR A 234 -1.03 -6.21 21.13
CA THR A 234 -1.19 -7.66 21.04
C THR A 234 -1.84 -8.06 19.72
N LEU A 235 -1.10 -8.86 18.96
CA LEU A 235 -1.60 -9.50 17.74
C LEU A 235 -2.16 -10.88 18.07
N TYR A 236 -3.37 -11.15 17.62
CA TYR A 236 -4.01 -12.47 17.63
C TYR A 236 -4.12 -12.96 16.20
N TYR A 237 -3.80 -14.22 15.96
CA TYR A 237 -3.81 -14.81 14.64
C TYR A 237 -4.32 -16.26 14.69
N TYR A 238 -5.24 -16.58 13.80
CA TYR A 238 -5.70 -17.94 13.58
C TYR A 238 -4.95 -18.49 12.35
N PRO A 239 -3.92 -19.34 12.51
CA PRO A 239 -3.11 -19.83 11.39
C PRO A 239 -3.94 -20.58 10.34
N MET A 240 -3.50 -20.49 9.08
CA MET A 240 -4.00 -21.38 8.04
C MET A 240 -3.62 -22.84 8.36
N PRO A 241 -4.41 -23.84 7.92
CA PRO A 241 -4.16 -25.24 8.23
C PRO A 241 -2.75 -25.75 7.87
N ASP A 242 -2.20 -25.23 6.75
CA ASP A 242 -0.90 -25.65 6.21
C ASP A 242 0.23 -24.68 6.55
N GLU A 243 0.01 -23.78 7.54
CA GLU A 243 0.97 -22.74 7.89
C GLU A 243 1.62 -23.00 9.26
N ASP A 244 2.94 -23.05 9.29
CA ASP A 244 3.69 -22.95 10.52
C ASP A 244 3.98 -21.47 10.85
N ALA A 245 3.18 -20.91 11.74
CA ALA A 245 3.33 -19.51 12.14
C ALA A 245 4.68 -19.17 12.78
N LYS A 246 5.47 -20.17 13.23
CA LYS A 246 6.80 -19.93 13.82
C LYS A 246 7.86 -19.63 12.76
N THR A 247 7.67 -20.13 11.57
CA THR A 247 8.59 -19.97 10.44
C THR A 247 8.07 -19.02 9.38
N ALA A 248 6.78 -18.68 9.41
CA ALA A 248 6.15 -17.76 8.49
C ALA A 248 6.69 -16.32 8.67
N VAL A 249 6.90 -15.64 7.56
CA VAL A 249 7.29 -14.24 7.54
C VAL A 249 6.01 -13.39 7.59
N PHE A 250 5.85 -12.66 8.68
CA PHE A 250 4.75 -11.71 8.83
C PHE A 250 5.18 -10.30 8.45
N GLU A 251 4.34 -9.60 7.72
CA GLU A 251 4.58 -8.22 7.28
C GLU A 251 3.31 -7.39 7.41
N THR A 252 3.50 -6.08 7.63
CA THR A 252 2.41 -5.10 7.60
C THR A 252 2.88 -3.84 6.86
N PRO A 253 2.03 -3.24 6.00
CA PRO A 253 2.35 -1.97 5.37
C PRO A 253 2.57 -0.86 6.39
N ILE A 254 3.48 0.07 6.08
CA ILE A 254 3.73 1.29 6.86
C ILE A 254 3.64 2.56 6.02
N LEU A 255 3.53 2.44 4.68
CA LEU A 255 3.49 3.55 3.74
C LEU A 255 2.18 3.57 2.94
N LYS A 256 1.64 4.75 2.68
CA LYS A 256 0.50 4.94 1.76
C LYS A 256 0.96 5.03 0.30
N HIS A 257 2.14 5.58 0.07
CA HIS A 257 2.74 5.79 -1.24
C HIS A 257 4.12 5.14 -1.26
N LEU A 258 4.49 4.55 -2.38
CA LEU A 258 5.83 4.00 -2.61
C LEU A 258 6.68 4.94 -3.45
N ILE A 259 6.07 5.59 -4.44
CA ILE A 259 6.73 6.51 -5.36
C ILE A 259 5.87 7.77 -5.51
N GLU A 260 6.51 8.92 -5.41
CA GLU A 260 5.86 10.21 -5.63
C GLU A 260 6.69 11.06 -6.60
N PHE A 261 6.05 11.55 -7.65
CA PHE A 261 6.58 12.58 -8.53
C PHE A 261 5.98 13.91 -8.07
N ARG A 262 6.82 14.84 -7.63
CA ARG A 262 6.41 16.13 -7.07
C ARG A 262 6.93 17.29 -7.92
N GLY A 263 6.16 17.65 -8.91
CA GLY A 263 6.40 18.83 -9.74
C GLY A 263 5.26 19.82 -9.69
N SER A 264 5.29 20.78 -10.60
CA SER A 264 4.23 21.76 -10.82
C SER A 264 4.08 22.03 -12.32
N GLU A 265 3.09 22.83 -12.71
CA GLU A 265 2.93 23.25 -14.11
C GLU A 265 4.14 24.05 -14.62
N GLN A 266 4.76 24.87 -13.75
CA GLN A 266 5.89 25.71 -14.09
C GLN A 266 7.23 24.96 -14.00
N GLN A 267 7.32 23.98 -13.15
CA GLN A 267 8.50 23.15 -12.93
C GLN A 267 8.11 21.67 -12.85
N PRO A 268 7.78 21.02 -13.98
CA PRO A 268 7.38 19.63 -13.98
C PRO A 268 8.56 18.69 -13.73
N VAL A 269 8.28 17.56 -13.13
CA VAL A 269 9.19 16.41 -13.16
C VAL A 269 9.10 15.78 -14.54
N THR A 270 10.24 15.58 -15.23
CA THR A 270 10.19 15.16 -16.63
C THR A 270 11.14 14.00 -16.93
N HIS A 271 10.80 13.17 -17.95
CA HIS A 271 11.68 12.15 -18.52
C HIS A 271 12.19 11.13 -17.50
N ILE A 272 11.31 10.63 -16.62
CA ILE A 272 11.61 9.52 -15.71
C ILE A 272 10.83 8.28 -16.13
N THR A 273 11.53 7.16 -16.25
CA THR A 273 10.91 5.85 -16.50
C THR A 273 11.20 4.90 -15.34
N ILE A 274 10.15 4.29 -14.78
CA ILE A 274 10.24 3.17 -13.84
C ILE A 274 9.84 1.91 -14.60
N GLN A 275 10.68 0.86 -14.59
CA GLN A 275 10.41 -0.30 -15.45
C GLN A 275 10.75 -1.64 -14.80
N GLY A 276 9.86 -2.64 -15.02
CA GLY A 276 10.10 -4.05 -14.69
C GLY A 276 10.16 -4.31 -13.19
N ILE A 277 9.43 -3.55 -12.38
CA ILE A 277 9.49 -3.57 -10.92
C ILE A 277 8.13 -3.98 -10.36
N GLU A 278 8.15 -4.82 -9.35
CA GLU A 278 7.00 -5.16 -8.54
C GLU A 278 6.84 -4.12 -7.41
N LEU A 279 5.63 -3.59 -7.24
CA LEU A 279 5.27 -2.59 -6.24
C LEU A 279 4.18 -3.17 -5.34
N THR A 280 4.42 -3.23 -4.03
CA THR A 280 3.51 -3.96 -3.13
C THR A 280 3.44 -3.36 -1.74
N GLN A 281 2.40 -3.74 -1.01
CA GLN A 281 2.19 -3.45 0.41
C GLN A 281 2.10 -1.96 0.73
N THR A 282 0.92 -1.38 0.47
CA THR A 282 0.59 -0.04 0.96
C THR A 282 -0.54 -0.07 1.98
N LEU A 283 -0.56 0.91 2.88
CA LEU A 283 -1.63 1.10 3.87
C LEU A 283 -2.99 1.28 3.19
N ARG A 284 -4.03 0.82 3.86
CA ARG A 284 -5.41 1.00 3.42
C ARG A 284 -5.81 2.48 3.55
N THR A 285 -6.53 2.98 2.55
CA THR A 285 -6.92 4.40 2.46
C THR A 285 -8.43 4.62 2.53
N PHE A 286 -9.22 3.56 2.74
CA PHE A 286 -10.68 3.64 2.75
C PHE A 286 -11.25 4.51 3.90
N MET A 287 -10.49 4.72 4.98
CA MET A 287 -10.85 5.61 6.07
C MET A 287 -10.17 6.98 6.00
N ASP A 288 -9.43 7.27 4.93
CA ASP A 288 -8.88 8.60 4.72
C ASP A 288 -9.96 9.58 4.26
N LYS A 289 -9.68 10.86 4.42
CA LYS A 289 -10.58 11.91 3.97
C LYS A 289 -10.60 11.99 2.45
N TYR A 290 -11.78 11.80 1.87
CA TYR A 290 -12.01 11.89 0.44
C TYR A 290 -12.43 13.30 0.06
N GLU A 291 -12.15 13.71 -1.17
CA GLU A 291 -12.55 14.98 -1.75
C GLU A 291 -13.77 14.81 -2.63
N PRO A 292 -14.79 15.70 -2.53
CA PRO A 292 -15.93 15.65 -3.43
C PRO A 292 -15.52 16.03 -4.86
N LEU A 293 -15.96 15.25 -5.82
CA LEU A 293 -15.82 15.58 -7.23
C LEU A 293 -16.87 16.61 -7.64
N LEU A 294 -16.48 17.56 -8.49
CA LEU A 294 -17.40 18.57 -9.02
C LEU A 294 -18.52 17.88 -9.84
N ARG A 295 -19.77 18.17 -9.49
CA ARG A 295 -20.97 17.62 -10.15
C ARG A 295 -21.06 16.10 -10.15
N SER A 296 -20.47 15.44 -9.16
CA SER A 296 -20.56 14.00 -8.94
C SER A 296 -21.05 13.69 -7.55
N ASP A 297 -21.65 12.53 -7.40
CA ASP A 297 -22.05 11.98 -6.10
C ASP A 297 -20.86 11.39 -5.35
N TRP A 298 -19.80 11.06 -6.08
CA TRP A 298 -18.64 10.37 -5.58
C TRP A 298 -17.60 11.32 -5.03
N MET A 299 -16.85 10.82 -4.10
CA MET A 299 -15.65 11.45 -3.54
C MET A 299 -14.43 10.63 -3.95
N VAL A 300 -13.28 11.27 -4.07
CA VAL A 300 -12.04 10.62 -4.48
C VAL A 300 -10.97 10.76 -3.41
N TYR A 301 -10.25 9.68 -3.13
CA TYR A 301 -9.00 9.73 -2.39
C TYR A 301 -7.88 10.20 -3.32
N ARG A 302 -7.22 11.32 -2.95
CA ARG A 302 -6.08 11.85 -3.71
C ARG A 302 -4.80 11.18 -3.30
N GLY A 303 -4.53 10.03 -3.86
CA GLY A 303 -3.31 9.28 -3.62
C GLY A 303 -3.35 7.91 -4.29
N GLY A 304 -2.21 7.25 -4.28
CA GLY A 304 -2.00 5.92 -4.85
C GLY A 304 -0.64 5.38 -4.44
N ALA A 305 -0.37 4.10 -4.67
CA ALA A 305 0.97 3.56 -4.44
C ALA A 305 2.02 4.34 -5.25
N VAL A 306 1.65 4.80 -6.45
CA VAL A 306 2.43 5.76 -7.25
C VAL A 306 1.60 7.00 -7.51
N VAL A 307 2.15 8.17 -7.19
CA VAL A 307 1.50 9.47 -7.39
C VAL A 307 2.29 10.30 -8.40
N PHE A 308 1.59 10.74 -9.44
CA PHE A 308 2.11 11.67 -10.44
C PHE A 308 1.47 13.05 -10.20
N GLU A 309 2.28 14.03 -9.86
CA GLU A 309 1.87 15.41 -9.70
C GLU A 309 2.83 16.35 -10.44
N GLY A 310 2.30 17.10 -11.41
CA GLY A 310 3.09 18.01 -12.22
C GLY A 310 4.18 17.29 -13.02
N THR A 311 3.83 16.31 -13.87
CA THR A 311 4.80 15.52 -14.62
C THR A 311 4.66 15.66 -16.11
N GLU A 312 5.76 15.51 -16.85
CA GLU A 312 5.79 15.41 -18.32
C GLU A 312 6.73 14.29 -18.76
N ASP A 313 6.30 13.47 -19.73
CA ASP A 313 7.11 12.37 -20.29
C ASP A 313 7.64 11.39 -19.22
N CYS A 314 6.89 11.19 -18.14
CA CYS A 314 7.19 10.20 -17.11
C CYS A 314 6.38 8.93 -17.34
N SER A 315 6.91 7.76 -16.97
CA SER A 315 6.20 6.50 -17.24
C SER A 315 6.51 5.38 -16.26
N LEU A 316 5.47 4.52 -16.08
CA LEU A 316 5.61 3.17 -15.52
C LEU A 316 5.50 2.18 -16.66
N LYS A 317 6.47 1.27 -16.79
CA LYS A 317 6.50 0.25 -17.86
C LYS A 317 6.72 -1.12 -17.27
N ASP A 318 5.92 -2.10 -17.70
CA ASP A 318 6.10 -3.51 -17.31
C ASP A 318 6.18 -3.70 -15.77
N CYS A 319 5.45 -2.90 -14.99
CA CYS A 319 5.40 -2.97 -13.54
C CYS A 319 4.20 -3.81 -13.09
N TYR A 320 4.38 -4.55 -12.00
CA TYR A 320 3.31 -5.33 -11.36
C TYR A 320 2.95 -4.73 -10.01
N LEU A 321 1.71 -4.25 -9.87
CA LEU A 321 1.22 -3.60 -8.66
C LEU A 321 0.18 -4.50 -7.99
N HIS A 322 0.42 -4.90 -6.74
CA HIS A 322 -0.48 -5.79 -6.01
C HIS A 322 -0.39 -5.60 -4.49
N ASN A 323 -1.33 -6.20 -3.74
CA ASN A 323 -1.44 -6.09 -2.28
C ASN A 323 -1.41 -4.62 -1.80
N LEU A 324 -2.15 -3.77 -2.51
CA LEU A 324 -2.24 -2.34 -2.23
C LEU A 324 -3.49 -2.04 -1.40
N GLY A 325 -3.36 -1.12 -0.47
CA GLY A 325 -4.45 -0.70 0.41
C GLY A 325 -5.36 0.37 -0.18
N GLY A 326 -5.07 0.85 -1.40
CA GLY A 326 -5.83 1.89 -2.09
C GLY A 326 -5.57 1.91 -3.59
N ASN A 327 -5.62 3.09 -4.20
CA ASN A 327 -5.35 3.24 -5.63
C ASN A 327 -3.93 2.78 -5.98
N ALA A 328 -3.78 2.11 -7.12
CA ALA A 328 -2.46 1.72 -7.62
C ALA A 328 -1.68 2.93 -8.13
N VAL A 329 -2.28 3.70 -9.02
CA VAL A 329 -1.66 4.90 -9.61
C VAL A 329 -2.66 6.05 -9.54
N PHE A 330 -2.17 7.23 -9.18
CA PHE A 330 -2.97 8.45 -9.14
C PHE A 330 -2.26 9.58 -9.87
N PHE A 331 -2.95 10.17 -10.84
CA PHE A 331 -2.51 11.36 -11.54
C PHE A 331 -3.22 12.59 -10.97
N SER A 332 -2.46 13.52 -10.42
CA SER A 332 -2.94 14.76 -9.81
C SER A 332 -2.35 15.97 -10.50
N CYS A 333 -3.16 16.98 -10.79
CA CYS A 333 -2.71 18.23 -11.40
C CYS A 333 -1.96 18.02 -12.75
N TYR A 334 -1.56 18.98 -13.39
CA TYR A 334 -0.83 19.28 -14.64
C TYR A 334 0.08 18.17 -15.22
N ASN A 335 -0.40 16.93 -15.37
CA ASN A 335 0.38 15.87 -16.00
C ASN A 335 0.21 15.89 -17.51
N ARG A 336 1.30 15.70 -18.27
CA ARG A 336 1.32 15.66 -19.73
C ARG A 336 2.16 14.49 -20.24
N ARG A 337 1.64 13.70 -21.16
CA ARG A 337 2.34 12.56 -21.76
C ARG A 337 2.95 11.58 -20.74
N SER A 338 2.29 11.44 -19.60
CA SER A 338 2.72 10.55 -18.52
C SER A 338 1.75 9.39 -18.35
#